data_8cf705be2d08b9609b7501d46c1c900f
#
_entry.id   8cf705be2d08b9609b7501d46c1c900f
#
_cell.length_a   1.000
_cell.length_b   1.000
_cell.length_c   1.000
_cell.angle_alpha   90.00
_cell.angle_beta   90.00
_cell.angle_gamma   90.00
#
_symmetry.space_group_name_H-M   'P 1'
#
loop_
_entity.id
_entity.type
_entity.pdbx_description
1 polymer ?
#
loop_
_entity_poly.entity_id
_entity_poly.type
_entity_poly.pdbx_seq_one_letter_code
_entity_poly.pdbx_strand_id
1 'polypeptide(L)'
;MESTIYDTASNYFAALNSDQHWINYNLKRGTVAVQSLRDPSTHVVPAEQPCSPFDRPDRSSKSNQLFGIGEESTLHFDATVGDLVAENIDAYAACPDWDASFESAWSQDLAKKDALDTSMADRVNMMNPLYWLSGAYDGYGQATVAAHWRVNTGVFDTDVAPCGAANLALALGKYDGVQGVSYTPVWGQGHVLAERSGSPVGNLLAWVVACCS
;
A
#
# COMPACT_ATOMS: atom_id res chain seq x y z
N MET A 1 1.85 10.18 -12.37
CA MET A 1 0.84 9.22 -11.82
C MET A 1 -0.46 9.26 -12.62
N GLU A 2 -1.13 10.39 -12.72
CA GLU A 2 -2.42 10.51 -13.43
C GLU A 2 -2.32 10.05 -14.89
N SER A 3 -1.34 10.53 -15.66
CA SER A 3 -1.11 10.10 -17.04
C SER A 3 -0.93 8.59 -17.19
N THR A 4 -0.23 7.95 -16.25
CA THR A 4 0.01 6.50 -16.27
C THR A 4 -1.27 5.71 -16.01
N ILE A 5 -2.12 6.19 -15.10
CA ILE A 5 -3.44 5.60 -14.84
C ILE A 5 -4.32 5.72 -16.09
N TYR A 6 -4.36 6.89 -16.73
CA TYR A 6 -5.11 7.10 -17.96
C TYR A 6 -4.65 6.18 -19.09
N ASP A 7 -3.35 6.03 -19.31
CA ASP A 7 -2.80 5.16 -20.34
C ASP A 7 -3.17 3.68 -20.10
N THR A 8 -3.03 3.20 -18.87
CA THR A 8 -3.33 1.80 -18.53
C THR A 8 -4.82 1.50 -18.55
N ALA A 9 -5.67 2.43 -18.10
CA ALA A 9 -7.12 2.34 -18.20
C ALA A 9 -7.55 2.34 -19.69
N SER A 10 -6.96 3.20 -20.51
CA SER A 10 -7.26 3.26 -21.94
C SER A 10 -6.98 1.93 -22.64
N ASN A 11 -5.84 1.31 -22.35
CA ASN A 11 -5.50 -0.01 -22.91
C ASN A 11 -6.46 -1.10 -22.46
N TYR A 12 -6.84 -1.11 -21.18
CA TYR A 12 -7.76 -2.07 -20.61
C TYR A 12 -9.15 -1.99 -21.26
N PHE A 13 -9.75 -0.78 -21.29
CA PHE A 13 -11.08 -0.61 -21.88
C PHE A 13 -11.09 -0.73 -23.41
N ALA A 14 -10.00 -0.38 -24.08
CA ALA A 14 -9.84 -0.67 -25.50
C ALA A 14 -9.85 -2.18 -25.79
N ALA A 15 -9.20 -2.98 -24.93
CA ALA A 15 -9.20 -4.44 -25.06
C ALA A 15 -10.58 -5.07 -24.80
N LEU A 16 -11.37 -4.47 -23.89
CA LEU A 16 -12.72 -4.93 -23.58
C LEU A 16 -13.77 -4.47 -24.59
N ASN A 17 -13.49 -3.48 -25.44
CA ASN A 17 -14.46 -2.78 -26.29
C ASN A 17 -15.68 -2.31 -25.49
N SER A 18 -15.47 -1.72 -24.32
CA SER A 18 -16.50 -1.44 -23.33
C SER A 18 -16.49 0.02 -22.87
N ASP A 19 -17.68 0.60 -22.76
CA ASP A 19 -17.91 1.89 -22.11
C ASP A 19 -18.33 1.71 -20.66
N GLN A 20 -17.94 2.67 -19.83
CA GLN A 20 -18.44 2.84 -18.48
C GLN A 20 -18.91 4.29 -18.34
N HIS A 21 -19.81 4.61 -17.41
CA HIS A 21 -20.36 5.97 -17.27
C HIS A 21 -19.28 7.05 -16.94
N TRP A 22 -18.10 6.66 -16.45
CA TRP A 22 -16.94 7.53 -16.19
C TRP A 22 -15.85 7.40 -17.27
N ILE A 23 -16.05 6.54 -18.27
CA ILE A 23 -15.18 6.29 -19.40
C ILE A 23 -16.01 6.26 -20.69
N ASN A 24 -15.55 7.00 -21.70
CA ASN A 24 -16.08 6.90 -23.05
C ASN A 24 -15.09 6.17 -23.95
N TYR A 25 -15.51 5.05 -24.49
CA TYR A 25 -14.74 4.30 -25.49
C TYR A 25 -15.25 4.62 -26.90
N ASN A 26 -14.36 5.12 -27.75
CA ASN A 26 -14.68 5.35 -29.14
C ASN A 26 -14.30 4.15 -30.00
N LEU A 27 -15.26 3.29 -30.30
CA LEU A 27 -15.07 2.06 -31.06
C LEU A 27 -14.42 2.27 -32.43
N LYS A 28 -14.72 3.38 -33.11
CA LYS A 28 -14.18 3.68 -34.45
C LYS A 28 -12.71 4.10 -34.40
N ARG A 29 -12.29 4.76 -33.34
CA ARG A 29 -10.93 5.28 -33.17
C ARG A 29 -10.07 4.42 -32.26
N GLY A 30 -10.67 3.46 -31.54
CA GLY A 30 -9.98 2.67 -30.51
C GLY A 30 -9.42 3.53 -29.37
N THR A 31 -10.06 4.67 -29.08
CA THR A 31 -9.59 5.62 -28.06
C THR A 31 -10.51 5.64 -26.87
N VAL A 32 -9.94 5.80 -25.69
CA VAL A 32 -10.65 5.94 -24.42
C VAL A 32 -10.45 7.35 -23.88
N ALA A 33 -11.54 7.97 -23.43
CA ALA A 33 -11.51 9.22 -22.68
C ALA A 33 -12.05 8.98 -21.28
N VAL A 34 -11.22 9.15 -20.28
CA VAL A 34 -11.58 9.08 -18.85
C VAL A 34 -12.24 10.40 -18.46
N GLN A 35 -13.49 10.35 -18.01
CA GLN A 35 -14.27 11.53 -17.63
C GLN A 35 -14.01 11.94 -16.17
N SER A 36 -13.81 10.97 -15.30
CA SER A 36 -13.58 11.20 -13.88
C SER A 36 -12.83 10.03 -13.25
N LEU A 37 -11.84 10.32 -12.40
CA LEU A 37 -11.19 9.32 -11.55
C LEU A 37 -11.88 9.18 -10.18
N ARG A 38 -12.89 9.99 -9.91
CA ARG A 38 -13.65 9.91 -8.66
C ARG A 38 -14.61 8.73 -8.64
N ASP A 39 -15.22 8.43 -9.79
CA ASP A 39 -16.20 7.35 -9.94
C ASP A 39 -15.57 5.94 -9.93
N PRO A 40 -14.35 5.70 -10.48
CA PRO A 40 -13.74 4.37 -10.40
C PRO A 40 -13.56 3.88 -8.97
N SER A 41 -13.27 4.77 -8.02
CA SER A 41 -13.07 4.39 -6.61
C SER A 41 -14.33 3.76 -5.98
N THR A 42 -15.52 4.04 -6.53
CA THR A 42 -16.78 3.50 -6.05
C THR A 42 -17.21 2.22 -6.79
N HIS A 43 -16.67 1.97 -7.99
CA HIS A 43 -17.08 0.87 -8.85
C HIS A 43 -16.03 -0.23 -9.04
N VAL A 44 -14.77 0.14 -8.92
CA VAL A 44 -13.64 -0.76 -9.14
C VAL A 44 -13.10 -1.32 -7.84
N VAL A 45 -13.23 -0.54 -6.77
CA VAL A 45 -12.84 -0.96 -5.43
C VAL A 45 -14.11 -1.46 -4.74
N PRO A 46 -14.25 -2.77 -4.45
CA PRO A 46 -15.36 -3.27 -3.68
C PRO A 46 -15.46 -2.52 -2.35
N ALA A 47 -16.68 -2.22 -1.90
CA ALA A 47 -16.93 -1.60 -0.60
C ALA A 47 -16.31 -2.40 0.59
N GLU A 48 -15.99 -3.65 0.34
CA GLU A 48 -15.37 -4.59 1.28
C GLU A 48 -13.84 -4.62 1.19
N GLN A 49 -13.21 -3.76 0.38
CA GLN A 49 -11.76 -3.75 0.29
C GLN A 49 -11.17 -3.29 1.64
N PRO A 50 -10.47 -4.17 2.37
CA PRO A 50 -9.85 -3.76 3.60
C PRO A 50 -8.78 -2.71 3.30
N CYS A 51 -8.79 -1.61 4.05
CA CYS A 51 -7.64 -0.72 4.09
C CYS A 51 -6.48 -1.50 4.70
N SER A 52 -5.63 -2.06 3.87
CA SER A 52 -4.42 -2.73 4.34
C SER A 52 -3.22 -1.77 4.18
N PRO A 53 -2.21 -1.84 5.02
CA PRO A 53 -2.11 -2.62 6.27
C PRO A 53 -2.89 -1.94 7.40
N PHE A 54 -3.73 -2.66 8.10
CA PHE A 54 -4.53 -2.12 9.19
C PHE A 54 -4.43 -3.01 10.43
N ASP A 55 -4.21 -2.40 11.58
CA ASP A 55 -4.24 -3.07 12.87
C ASP A 55 -5.70 -3.29 13.29
N ARG A 56 -6.15 -4.54 13.34
CA ARG A 56 -7.52 -4.87 13.68
C ARG A 56 -7.68 -5.11 15.18
N PRO A 57 -8.82 -4.69 15.78
CA PRO A 57 -9.09 -4.92 17.20
C PRO A 57 -9.02 -6.40 17.61
N ASP A 58 -9.40 -7.32 16.72
CA ASP A 58 -9.37 -8.77 16.92
C ASP A 58 -8.04 -9.42 16.51
N ARG A 59 -7.04 -8.66 16.11
CA ARG A 59 -5.72 -9.09 15.59
C ARG A 59 -5.81 -10.03 14.38
N SER A 60 -6.92 -10.06 13.65
CA SER A 60 -7.14 -11.03 12.56
C SER A 60 -6.47 -10.67 11.24
N SER A 61 -5.93 -9.46 11.11
CA SER A 61 -5.30 -9.04 9.85
C SER A 61 -3.95 -9.72 9.62
N LYS A 62 -3.57 -9.87 8.35
CA LYS A 62 -2.22 -10.33 7.97
C LYS A 62 -1.13 -9.40 8.50
N SER A 63 -1.42 -8.11 8.69
CA SER A 63 -0.48 -7.14 9.25
C SER A 63 -0.16 -7.46 10.72
N ASN A 64 -1.15 -7.88 11.51
CA ASN A 64 -0.91 -8.29 12.90
C ASN A 64 0.05 -9.48 13.02
N GLN A 65 0.08 -10.38 12.01
CA GLN A 65 0.99 -11.52 11.98
C GLN A 65 2.47 -11.11 11.83
N LEU A 66 2.75 -9.98 11.17
CA LEU A 66 4.12 -9.47 11.03
C LEU A 66 4.74 -9.06 12.37
N PHE A 67 3.89 -8.76 13.33
CA PHE A 67 4.32 -8.27 14.65
C PHE A 67 4.22 -9.31 15.76
N GLY A 68 3.90 -10.56 15.44
CA GLY A 68 3.94 -11.66 16.40
C GLY A 68 5.29 -11.80 17.11
N ILE A 69 5.30 -12.24 18.38
CA ILE A 69 6.49 -12.45 19.22
C ILE A 69 6.38 -13.78 19.94
N GLY A 70 7.37 -14.65 19.78
CA GLY A 70 7.42 -15.95 20.44
C GLY A 70 6.23 -16.84 20.04
N GLU A 71 5.43 -17.26 21.00
CA GLU A 71 4.24 -18.09 20.78
C GLU A 71 3.00 -17.28 20.36
N GLU A 72 3.02 -15.97 20.51
CA GLU A 72 1.94 -15.08 20.10
C GLU A 72 2.08 -14.73 18.62
N SER A 73 1.33 -15.40 17.77
CA SER A 73 1.44 -15.29 16.32
C SER A 73 0.92 -13.96 15.75
N THR A 74 0.14 -13.21 16.53
CA THR A 74 -0.46 -11.92 16.12
C THR A 74 -0.44 -10.94 17.29
N LEU A 75 -0.02 -9.70 17.05
CA LEU A 75 -0.03 -8.62 18.04
C LEU A 75 -0.54 -7.32 17.43
N HIS A 76 -1.03 -6.42 18.28
CA HIS A 76 -1.25 -5.02 17.91
C HIS A 76 0.08 -4.30 17.72
N PHE A 77 0.12 -3.37 16.78
CA PHE A 77 1.36 -2.67 16.39
C PHE A 77 1.19 -1.17 16.16
N ASP A 78 -0.04 -0.69 15.90
CA ASP A 78 -0.31 0.72 15.57
C ASP A 78 -0.67 1.51 16.83
N ALA A 79 0.29 2.29 17.34
CA ALA A 79 0.09 3.12 18.52
C ALA A 79 -0.98 4.21 18.29
N THR A 80 -1.06 4.78 17.07
CA THR A 80 -2.06 5.82 16.77
C THR A 80 -3.48 5.26 16.83
N VAL A 81 -3.69 4.05 16.29
CA VAL A 81 -4.99 3.38 16.40
C VAL A 81 -5.28 3.02 17.86
N GLY A 82 -4.29 2.56 18.61
CA GLY A 82 -4.42 2.29 20.05
C GLY A 82 -4.87 3.52 20.85
N ASP A 83 -4.26 4.68 20.60
CA ASP A 83 -4.64 5.96 21.23
C ASP A 83 -6.06 6.37 20.85
N LEU A 84 -6.44 6.26 19.56
CA LEU A 84 -7.80 6.56 19.10
C LEU A 84 -8.84 5.64 19.71
N VAL A 85 -8.51 4.36 19.92
CA VAL A 85 -9.37 3.40 20.61
C VAL A 85 -9.58 3.82 22.07
N ALA A 86 -8.50 4.14 22.78
CA ALA A 86 -8.57 4.57 24.18
C ALA A 86 -9.35 5.87 24.37
N GLU A 87 -9.17 6.86 23.47
CA GLU A 87 -9.87 8.15 23.51
C GLU A 87 -11.37 8.05 23.21
N ASN A 88 -11.80 7.00 22.48
CA ASN A 88 -13.19 6.88 22.00
C ASN A 88 -13.89 5.62 22.52
N ILE A 89 -13.44 5.06 23.63
CA ILE A 89 -13.90 3.78 24.18
C ILE A 89 -15.43 3.74 24.38
N ASP A 90 -16.03 4.83 24.88
CA ASP A 90 -17.47 4.91 25.13
C ASP A 90 -18.28 4.82 23.83
N ALA A 91 -17.76 5.40 22.73
CA ALA A 91 -18.40 5.32 21.43
C ALA A 91 -18.31 3.91 20.84
N TYR A 92 -17.16 3.24 20.99
CA TYR A 92 -16.96 1.88 20.50
C TYR A 92 -17.73 0.84 21.33
N ALA A 93 -17.92 1.05 22.63
CA ALA A 93 -18.70 0.16 23.48
C ALA A 93 -20.15 -0.02 23.01
N ALA A 94 -20.66 0.89 22.18
CA ALA A 94 -21.98 0.78 21.56
C ALA A 94 -21.99 -0.08 20.27
N CYS A 95 -20.82 -0.47 19.74
CA CYS A 95 -20.70 -1.28 18.52
C CYS A 95 -20.95 -2.77 18.85
N PRO A 96 -21.76 -3.48 18.03
CA PRO A 96 -22.13 -4.89 18.32
C PRO A 96 -20.94 -5.86 18.41
N ASP A 97 -19.88 -5.57 17.66
CA ASP A 97 -18.69 -6.43 17.57
C ASP A 97 -17.54 -5.96 18.47
N TRP A 98 -17.81 -5.01 19.37
CA TRP A 98 -16.81 -4.49 20.28
C TRP A 98 -16.66 -5.42 21.51
N ASP A 99 -15.42 -5.78 21.83
CA ASP A 99 -15.06 -6.48 23.07
C ASP A 99 -14.25 -5.55 23.97
N ALA A 100 -14.64 -5.47 25.26
CA ALA A 100 -13.97 -4.59 26.22
C ALA A 100 -12.49 -4.94 26.46
N SER A 101 -12.05 -6.15 26.10
CA SER A 101 -10.64 -6.56 26.20
C SER A 101 -9.74 -5.92 25.13
N PHE A 102 -10.31 -5.38 24.04
CA PHE A 102 -9.52 -4.82 22.93
C PHE A 102 -8.60 -3.68 23.36
N GLU A 103 -9.09 -2.74 24.17
CA GLU A 103 -8.28 -1.62 24.67
C GLU A 103 -7.08 -2.11 25.49
N SER A 104 -7.33 -3.00 26.46
CA SER A 104 -6.26 -3.54 27.32
C SER A 104 -5.27 -4.40 26.52
N ALA A 105 -5.75 -5.16 25.54
CA ALA A 105 -4.91 -5.95 24.63
C ALA A 105 -3.98 -5.04 23.82
N TRP A 106 -4.46 -3.92 23.32
CA TRP A 106 -3.64 -2.97 22.57
C TRP A 106 -2.47 -2.43 23.38
N SER A 107 -2.77 -1.90 24.58
CA SER A 107 -1.73 -1.35 25.45
C SER A 107 -0.71 -2.39 25.89
N GLN A 108 -1.14 -3.62 26.16
CA GLN A 108 -0.26 -4.73 26.53
C GLN A 108 0.65 -5.13 25.36
N ASP A 109 0.14 -5.20 24.16
CA ASP A 109 0.91 -5.57 22.96
C ASP A 109 1.95 -4.51 22.60
N LEU A 110 1.58 -3.24 22.63
CA LEU A 110 2.50 -2.15 22.36
C LEU A 110 3.66 -2.06 23.36
N ALA A 111 3.46 -2.58 24.60
CA ALA A 111 4.51 -2.63 25.61
C ALA A 111 5.48 -3.81 25.44
N LYS A 112 5.18 -4.78 24.57
CA LYS A 112 6.01 -5.97 24.36
C LYS A 112 7.28 -5.65 23.61
N LYS A 113 8.31 -6.44 23.89
CA LYS A 113 9.59 -6.43 23.19
C LYS A 113 9.91 -7.82 22.66
N ASP A 114 10.63 -7.90 21.56
CA ASP A 114 11.08 -9.17 21.00
C ASP A 114 12.31 -9.75 21.74
N ALA A 115 12.80 -10.88 21.26
CA ALA A 115 13.96 -11.56 21.84
C ALA A 115 15.28 -10.74 21.79
N LEU A 116 15.32 -9.70 20.98
CA LEU A 116 16.45 -8.77 20.86
C LEU A 116 16.23 -7.46 21.65
N ASP A 117 15.23 -7.42 22.53
CA ASP A 117 14.79 -6.25 23.30
C ASP A 117 14.30 -5.09 22.41
N THR A 118 13.90 -5.38 21.16
CA THR A 118 13.38 -4.36 20.23
C THR A 118 11.93 -4.03 20.58
N SER A 119 11.64 -2.77 20.76
CA SER A 119 10.27 -2.29 21.05
C SER A 119 9.33 -2.47 19.86
N MET A 120 8.01 -2.47 20.12
CA MET A 120 7.01 -2.52 19.05
C MET A 120 7.15 -1.31 18.10
N ALA A 121 7.38 -0.12 18.63
CA ALA A 121 7.61 1.09 17.84
C ALA A 121 8.82 0.96 16.91
N ASP A 122 9.94 0.42 17.40
CA ASP A 122 11.13 0.20 16.57
C ASP A 122 10.86 -0.84 15.48
N ARG A 123 10.13 -1.91 15.79
CA ARG A 123 9.73 -2.93 14.80
C ARG A 123 8.84 -2.35 13.70
N VAL A 124 7.90 -1.47 14.06
CA VAL A 124 7.08 -0.72 13.10
C VAL A 124 7.96 0.15 12.20
N ASN A 125 8.91 0.88 12.79
CA ASN A 125 9.85 1.72 12.04
C ASN A 125 10.72 0.89 11.09
N MET A 126 11.18 -0.29 11.51
CA MET A 126 11.94 -1.21 10.63
C MET A 126 11.13 -1.68 9.42
N MET A 127 9.81 -1.82 9.54
CA MET A 127 8.90 -2.24 8.46
C MET A 127 8.38 -1.06 7.61
N ASN A 128 8.61 0.19 8.04
CA ASN A 128 8.12 1.38 7.36
C ASN A 128 9.21 2.02 6.50
N PRO A 129 9.21 1.83 5.18
CA PRO A 129 10.21 2.45 4.32
C PRO A 129 10.21 3.98 4.38
N LEU A 130 9.08 4.62 4.66
CA LEU A 130 9.00 6.07 4.78
C LEU A 130 9.76 6.61 6.00
N TYR A 131 9.91 5.79 7.06
CA TYR A 131 10.74 6.15 8.22
C TYR A 131 12.19 6.45 7.82
N TRP A 132 12.71 5.73 6.84
CA TRP A 132 14.09 5.87 6.35
C TRP A 132 14.24 6.88 5.21
N LEU A 133 13.17 7.12 4.46
CA LEU A 133 13.20 7.89 3.21
C LEU A 133 12.64 9.31 3.34
N SER A 134 11.96 9.65 4.44
CA SER A 134 11.33 10.95 4.59
C SER A 134 11.93 11.74 5.74
N GLY A 135 12.32 12.99 5.47
CA GLY A 135 12.85 13.92 6.49
C GLY A 135 11.87 14.30 7.61
N ALA A 136 10.66 13.74 7.60
CA ALA A 136 9.70 13.88 8.71
C ALA A 136 10.00 12.90 9.87
N TYR A 137 10.92 11.94 9.68
CA TYR A 137 11.23 10.90 10.65
C TYR A 137 12.72 10.90 11.02
N ASP A 138 13.02 10.47 12.24
CA ASP A 138 14.38 10.41 12.80
C ASP A 138 15.31 9.42 12.07
N GLY A 139 14.74 8.42 11.38
CA GLY A 139 15.49 7.44 10.58
C GLY A 139 15.99 7.98 9.23
N TYR A 140 15.59 9.19 8.84
CA TYR A 140 16.00 9.77 7.55
C TYR A 140 17.52 9.82 7.39
N GLY A 141 17.99 9.35 6.25
CA GLY A 141 19.43 9.37 5.92
C GLY A 141 20.29 8.32 6.64
N GLN A 142 19.70 7.45 7.47
CA GLN A 142 20.45 6.40 8.18
C GLN A 142 20.55 5.09 7.38
N ALA A 143 19.80 4.97 6.27
CA ALA A 143 19.80 3.78 5.44
C ALA A 143 20.61 3.97 4.15
N THR A 144 21.27 2.93 3.69
CA THR A 144 21.81 2.86 2.32
C THR A 144 20.68 2.48 1.37
N VAL A 145 20.40 3.37 0.42
CA VAL A 145 19.28 3.21 -0.52
C VAL A 145 19.81 2.92 -1.92
N ALA A 146 19.20 1.98 -2.63
CA ALA A 146 19.57 1.66 -4.00
C ALA A 146 19.34 2.86 -4.94
N ALA A 147 20.20 3.01 -5.94
CA ALA A 147 20.15 4.13 -6.88
C ALA A 147 18.94 4.05 -7.82
N HIS A 148 18.44 2.86 -8.15
CA HIS A 148 17.36 2.65 -9.10
C HIS A 148 16.24 1.81 -8.50
N TRP A 149 15.01 2.25 -8.73
CA TRP A 149 13.80 1.63 -8.20
C TRP A 149 12.75 1.43 -9.28
N ARG A 150 12.12 0.27 -9.26
CA ARG A 150 10.97 -0.05 -10.10
C ARG A 150 9.82 -0.53 -9.23
N VAL A 151 8.74 0.23 -9.21
CA VAL A 151 7.56 -0.03 -8.39
C VAL A 151 6.35 -0.15 -9.31
N ASN A 152 5.79 -1.34 -9.44
CA ASN A 152 4.55 -1.57 -10.17
C ASN A 152 3.47 -2.00 -9.19
N THR A 153 2.27 -1.44 -9.32
CA THR A 153 1.11 -1.81 -8.50
C THR A 153 -0.11 -2.00 -9.37
N GLY A 154 -0.90 -3.01 -9.07
CA GLY A 154 -2.21 -3.14 -9.67
C GLY A 154 -3.20 -2.15 -9.06
N VAL A 155 -4.02 -1.50 -9.88
CA VAL A 155 -5.08 -0.61 -9.37
C VAL A 155 -6.21 -1.42 -8.70
N PHE A 156 -6.35 -2.71 -9.07
CA PHE A 156 -7.32 -3.65 -8.49
C PHE A 156 -6.71 -4.48 -7.35
N ASP A 157 -5.62 -4.00 -6.78
CA ASP A 157 -5.00 -4.62 -5.60
C ASP A 157 -5.95 -4.54 -4.40
N THR A 158 -6.28 -5.69 -3.83
CA THR A 158 -7.16 -5.82 -2.66
C THR A 158 -6.38 -5.94 -1.34
N ASP A 159 -5.07 -6.09 -1.40
CA ASP A 159 -4.21 -6.31 -0.24
C ASP A 159 -3.47 -5.04 0.20
N VAL A 160 -3.13 -4.15 -0.76
CA VAL A 160 -2.36 -2.92 -0.50
C VAL A 160 -3.03 -1.70 -1.09
N ALA A 161 -3.17 -0.66 -0.29
CA ALA A 161 -3.71 0.62 -0.75
C ALA A 161 -2.76 1.27 -1.79
N PRO A 162 -3.29 1.74 -2.93
CA PRO A 162 -2.47 2.39 -3.98
C PRO A 162 -1.66 3.60 -3.48
N CYS A 163 -2.13 4.29 -2.43
CA CYS A 163 -1.43 5.42 -1.83
C CYS A 163 -0.09 5.02 -1.20
N GLY A 164 0.04 3.81 -0.67
CA GLY A 164 1.29 3.33 -0.08
C GLY A 164 2.43 3.30 -1.09
N ALA A 165 2.21 2.70 -2.25
CA ALA A 165 3.20 2.65 -3.32
C ALA A 165 3.47 4.03 -3.95
N ALA A 166 2.44 4.89 -4.05
CA ALA A 166 2.61 6.25 -4.52
C ALA A 166 3.49 7.09 -3.58
N ASN A 167 3.25 7.01 -2.27
CA ASN A 167 4.05 7.69 -1.26
C ASN A 167 5.49 7.18 -1.25
N LEU A 168 5.69 5.86 -1.37
CA LEU A 168 7.02 5.27 -1.52
C LEU A 168 7.76 5.84 -2.74
N ALA A 169 7.13 5.86 -3.89
CA ALA A 169 7.73 6.38 -5.11
C ALA A 169 8.07 7.88 -5.01
N LEU A 170 7.23 8.67 -4.36
CA LEU A 170 7.47 10.09 -4.11
C LEU A 170 8.65 10.30 -3.14
N ALA A 171 8.73 9.52 -2.07
CA ALA A 171 9.82 9.59 -1.10
C ALA A 171 11.16 9.21 -1.75
N LEU A 172 11.19 8.09 -2.49
CA LEU A 172 12.36 7.66 -3.26
C LEU A 172 12.81 8.71 -4.26
N GLY A 173 11.87 9.33 -5.00
CA GLY A 173 12.19 10.36 -5.99
C GLY A 173 12.76 11.66 -5.40
N LYS A 174 12.68 11.83 -4.08
CA LYS A 174 13.23 12.98 -3.36
C LYS A 174 14.46 12.63 -2.51
N TYR A 175 14.79 11.35 -2.38
CA TYR A 175 15.88 10.90 -1.53
C TYR A 175 17.22 11.08 -2.24
N ASP A 176 18.19 11.70 -1.55
CA ASP A 176 19.53 11.90 -2.07
C ASP A 176 20.21 10.57 -2.38
N GLY A 177 20.81 10.46 -3.56
CA GLY A 177 21.46 9.23 -4.04
C GLY A 177 20.56 8.31 -4.86
N VAL A 178 19.24 8.50 -4.88
CA VAL A 178 18.34 7.82 -5.81
C VAL A 178 18.41 8.51 -7.17
N GLN A 179 18.82 7.75 -8.21
CA GLN A 179 19.01 8.26 -9.57
C GLN A 179 17.81 8.04 -10.47
N GLY A 180 16.99 7.02 -10.17
CA GLY A 180 15.82 6.73 -10.98
C GLY A 180 14.74 5.98 -10.21
N VAL A 181 13.50 6.45 -10.37
CA VAL A 181 12.30 5.79 -9.86
C VAL A 181 11.31 5.60 -10.99
N SER A 182 11.00 4.35 -11.31
CA SER A 182 9.92 3.99 -12.23
C SER A 182 8.72 3.54 -11.41
N TYR A 183 7.65 4.34 -11.37
CA TYR A 183 6.40 3.98 -10.72
C TYR A 183 5.28 3.81 -11.73
N THR A 184 4.63 2.64 -11.72
CA THR A 184 3.57 2.31 -12.68
C THR A 184 2.36 1.71 -11.96
N PRO A 185 1.29 2.49 -11.73
CA PRO A 185 -0.01 1.92 -11.40
C PRO A 185 -0.63 1.30 -12.66
N VAL A 186 -1.02 0.03 -12.59
CA VAL A 186 -1.52 -0.73 -13.74
C VAL A 186 -3.00 -1.04 -13.55
N TRP A 187 -3.82 -0.54 -14.46
CA TRP A 187 -5.25 -0.78 -14.45
C TRP A 187 -5.59 -2.24 -14.74
N GLY A 188 -6.62 -2.77 -14.06
CA GLY A 188 -7.10 -4.14 -14.28
C GLY A 188 -6.20 -5.25 -13.71
N GLN A 189 -5.14 -4.90 -13.01
CA GLN A 189 -4.20 -5.85 -12.39
C GLN A 189 -4.36 -5.86 -10.88
N GLY A 190 -4.15 -7.05 -10.29
CA GLY A 190 -4.22 -7.25 -8.84
C GLY A 190 -2.88 -7.07 -8.12
N HIS A 191 -2.77 -7.76 -6.95
CA HIS A 191 -1.68 -7.58 -5.99
C HIS A 191 -0.28 -7.90 -6.54
N VAL A 192 -0.13 -8.93 -7.37
CA VAL A 192 1.19 -9.41 -7.81
C VAL A 192 1.35 -9.35 -9.32
N LEU A 193 2.61 -9.20 -9.76
CA LEU A 193 3.02 -9.24 -11.16
C LEU A 193 2.36 -8.19 -12.05
N ALA A 194 1.93 -7.07 -11.48
CA ALA A 194 1.33 -5.97 -12.25
C ALA A 194 2.33 -5.45 -13.30
N GLU A 195 1.91 -5.43 -14.58
CA GLU A 195 2.74 -4.99 -15.69
C GLU A 195 1.89 -4.32 -16.79
N ARG A 196 2.40 -3.26 -17.42
CA ARG A 196 1.71 -2.55 -18.49
C ARG A 196 1.49 -3.43 -19.73
N SER A 197 2.49 -4.22 -20.06
CA SER A 197 2.47 -5.14 -21.21
C SER A 197 3.64 -6.12 -21.13
N GLY A 198 3.53 -7.23 -21.84
CA GLY A 198 4.59 -8.22 -21.92
C GLY A 198 4.72 -9.10 -20.68
N SER A 199 5.90 -9.68 -20.48
CA SER A 199 6.21 -10.56 -19.37
C SER A 199 6.79 -9.75 -18.20
N PRO A 200 6.22 -9.85 -16.98
CA PRO A 200 6.77 -9.18 -15.80
C PRO A 200 8.24 -9.52 -15.55
N VAL A 201 8.61 -10.79 -15.70
CA VAL A 201 10.00 -11.24 -15.54
C VAL A 201 10.91 -10.70 -16.65
N GLY A 202 10.46 -10.75 -17.91
CA GLY A 202 11.21 -10.22 -19.04
C GLY A 202 11.46 -8.71 -18.91
N ASN A 203 10.43 -7.97 -18.49
CA ASN A 203 10.52 -6.53 -18.29
C ASN A 203 11.42 -6.17 -17.09
N LEU A 204 11.39 -6.96 -16.02
CA LEU A 204 12.30 -6.79 -14.89
C LEU A 204 13.75 -6.97 -15.32
N LEU A 205 14.06 -8.05 -16.06
CA LEU A 205 15.41 -8.31 -16.56
C LEU A 205 15.91 -7.19 -17.48
N ALA A 206 15.06 -6.75 -18.41
CA ALA A 206 15.39 -5.62 -19.29
C ALA A 206 15.66 -4.34 -18.53
N TRP A 207 14.87 -4.05 -17.48
CA TRP A 207 15.09 -2.89 -16.62
C TRP A 207 16.40 -3.00 -15.84
N VAL A 208 16.73 -4.16 -15.26
CA VAL A 208 18.00 -4.38 -14.54
C VAL A 208 19.18 -4.14 -15.47
N VAL A 209 19.17 -4.70 -16.68
CA VAL A 209 20.22 -4.47 -17.67
C VAL A 209 20.38 -2.98 -17.98
N ALA A 210 19.27 -2.27 -18.17
CA ALA A 210 19.33 -0.82 -18.45
C ALA A 210 19.86 0.03 -17.28
N CYS A 211 19.70 -0.44 -16.03
CA CYS A 211 20.27 0.26 -14.86
C CYS A 211 21.75 -0.02 -14.63
N CYS A 212 22.27 -1.12 -15.20
CA CYS A 212 23.68 -1.53 -15.04
C CYS A 212 24.56 -1.13 -16.24
N SER A 213 23.98 -0.53 -17.29
CA SER A 213 24.70 -0.08 -18.50
C SER A 213 24.96 1.41 -18.44
#